data_6d6d7a510d7e1203e86fbc03e81d4079
#
_entry.id   6d6d7a510d7e1203e86fbc03e81d4079
#
_cell.length_a   1.000
_cell.length_b   1.000
_cell.length_c   1.000
_cell.angle_alpha   90.00
_cell.angle_beta   90.00
_cell.angle_gamma   90.00
#
_symmetry.space_group_name_H-M   'P 1'
#
loop_
_entity.id
_entity.type
_entity.pdbx_description
1 polymer ?
#
loop_
_entity_poly.entity_id
_entity_poly.type
_entity_poly.pdbx_seq_one_letter_code
_entity_poly.pdbx_strand_id
1 'polypeptide(L)'
;MFCQHFQISKSALTAALKKMVEKGFIYSYKAKTGISLTPYGVSVGNECLARNYAICQFLQYIGVSVDTAEQDACRAEHVFTDETVKAMDVFVNSDIKEYERVIRKSDLKDRYAPGKYEFMMQIYSMDRIRPRRFSKEHFWYTGDITLEIAEESWFELQYAEESEKFRKKLWYKSVESATDDWKEAERGKMGERIPADAFEYIVKAGESLVEGSLLIALTEEDEKPDFWSSCQLEIEIW
;
A
#
# COMPACT_ATOMS: atom_id res chain seq x y z
N MET A 1 2.42 -41.57 -15.27
CA MET A 1 3.05 -40.29 -15.16
C MET A 1 2.01 -39.15 -14.95
N PHE A 2 1.07 -38.85 -15.88
CA PHE A 2 0.05 -37.78 -15.69
C PHE A 2 -0.85 -37.97 -14.45
N CYS A 3 -1.37 -39.16 -14.20
CA CYS A 3 -2.23 -39.41 -13.03
C CYS A 3 -1.54 -39.14 -11.70
N GLN A 4 -0.25 -39.41 -11.60
CA GLN A 4 0.55 -39.13 -10.39
C GLN A 4 0.84 -37.65 -10.23
N HIS A 5 1.16 -36.98 -11.33
CA HIS A 5 1.47 -35.55 -11.32
C HIS A 5 0.26 -34.70 -10.92
N PHE A 6 -0.92 -35.00 -11.46
CA PHE A 6 -2.16 -34.28 -11.15
C PHE A 6 -2.99 -34.85 -10.02
N GLN A 7 -2.52 -35.94 -9.37
CA GLN A 7 -3.24 -36.62 -8.28
C GLN A 7 -4.69 -37.01 -8.62
N ILE A 8 -4.94 -37.39 -9.89
CA ILE A 8 -6.26 -37.79 -10.38
C ILE A 8 -6.32 -39.26 -10.77
N SER A 9 -7.54 -39.80 -10.73
CA SER A 9 -7.74 -41.20 -11.17
C SER A 9 -7.61 -41.36 -12.69
N LYS A 10 -7.29 -42.56 -13.16
CA LYS A 10 -7.23 -42.89 -14.59
C LYS A 10 -8.55 -42.59 -15.32
N SER A 11 -9.68 -42.82 -14.66
CA SER A 11 -11.01 -42.56 -15.21
C SER A 11 -11.24 -41.04 -15.37
N ALA A 12 -10.87 -40.23 -14.37
CA ALA A 12 -10.97 -38.78 -14.43
C ALA A 12 -10.08 -38.21 -15.54
N LEU A 13 -8.83 -38.70 -15.67
CA LEU A 13 -7.93 -38.30 -16.76
C LEU A 13 -8.53 -38.62 -18.13
N THR A 14 -9.06 -39.85 -18.31
CA THR A 14 -9.67 -40.25 -19.59
C THR A 14 -10.89 -39.38 -19.93
N ALA A 15 -11.73 -39.06 -18.95
CA ALA A 15 -12.88 -38.19 -19.15
C ALA A 15 -12.47 -36.76 -19.53
N ALA A 16 -11.42 -36.21 -18.89
CA ALA A 16 -10.88 -34.91 -19.22
C ALA A 16 -10.31 -34.85 -20.65
N LEU A 17 -9.49 -35.84 -21.03
CA LEU A 17 -8.93 -35.94 -22.37
C LEU A 17 -9.99 -36.10 -23.46
N LYS A 18 -11.05 -36.86 -23.17
CA LYS A 18 -12.20 -36.97 -24.07
C LYS A 18 -12.86 -35.60 -24.33
N LYS A 19 -13.13 -34.84 -23.25
CA LYS A 19 -13.68 -33.49 -23.36
C LYS A 19 -12.73 -32.54 -24.13
N MET A 20 -11.43 -32.66 -23.95
CA MET A 20 -10.47 -31.83 -24.69
C MET A 20 -10.48 -32.13 -26.19
N VAL A 21 -10.66 -33.40 -26.60
CA VAL A 21 -10.87 -33.75 -28.02
C VAL A 21 -12.20 -33.21 -28.54
N GLU A 22 -13.30 -33.38 -27.79
CA GLU A 22 -14.62 -32.89 -28.15
C GLU A 22 -14.65 -31.37 -28.35
N LYS A 23 -13.89 -30.65 -27.50
CA LYS A 23 -13.73 -29.18 -27.61
C LYS A 23 -12.70 -28.74 -28.67
N GLY A 24 -12.01 -29.68 -29.31
CA GLY A 24 -11.03 -29.40 -30.32
C GLY A 24 -9.68 -28.85 -29.81
N PHE A 25 -9.36 -29.00 -28.52
CA PHE A 25 -8.08 -28.56 -27.93
C PHE A 25 -6.94 -29.52 -28.28
N ILE A 26 -7.20 -30.81 -28.38
CA ILE A 26 -6.22 -31.83 -28.73
C ILE A 26 -6.75 -32.68 -29.87
N TYR A 27 -5.83 -33.20 -30.72
CA TYR A 27 -6.20 -34.09 -31.84
C TYR A 27 -6.66 -35.47 -31.39
N SER A 28 -5.92 -36.07 -30.45
CA SER A 28 -6.24 -37.39 -29.90
C SER A 28 -5.46 -37.63 -28.59
N TYR A 29 -5.84 -38.68 -27.88
CA TYR A 29 -5.15 -39.11 -26.65
C TYR A 29 -4.78 -40.60 -26.68
N LYS A 30 -4.54 -41.17 -27.87
CA LYS A 30 -4.17 -42.58 -27.97
C LYS A 30 -2.74 -42.80 -27.46
N ALA A 31 -2.56 -43.88 -26.68
CA ALA A 31 -1.29 -44.16 -26.01
C ALA A 31 -0.08 -44.26 -26.94
N LYS A 32 -0.28 -44.66 -28.21
CA LYS A 32 0.81 -44.78 -29.20
C LYS A 32 1.23 -43.47 -29.86
N THR A 33 0.34 -42.48 -29.93
CA THR A 33 0.57 -41.19 -30.61
C THR A 33 0.84 -40.03 -29.68
N GLY A 34 0.67 -40.27 -28.37
CA GLY A 34 0.78 -39.19 -27.39
C GLY A 34 -0.41 -38.22 -27.43
N ILE A 35 -0.25 -37.12 -26.73
CA ILE A 35 -1.20 -36.01 -26.72
C ILE A 35 -0.54 -34.84 -27.48
N SER A 36 -1.23 -34.33 -28.50
CA SER A 36 -0.79 -33.16 -29.24
C SER A 36 -1.91 -32.13 -29.33
N LEU A 37 -1.58 -30.88 -29.11
CA LEU A 37 -2.51 -29.75 -29.19
C LEU A 37 -2.86 -29.47 -30.66
N THR A 38 -4.09 -29.04 -30.90
CA THR A 38 -4.48 -28.42 -32.16
C THR A 38 -3.99 -26.96 -32.21
N PRO A 39 -3.98 -26.27 -33.35
CA PRO A 39 -3.71 -24.83 -33.39
C PRO A 39 -4.62 -24.02 -32.45
N TYR A 40 -5.90 -24.41 -32.36
CA TYR A 40 -6.85 -23.81 -31.42
C TYR A 40 -6.45 -24.12 -29.96
N GLY A 41 -6.07 -25.35 -29.67
CA GLY A 41 -5.59 -25.73 -28.34
C GLY A 41 -4.33 -24.98 -27.91
N VAL A 42 -3.41 -24.72 -28.87
CA VAL A 42 -2.23 -23.87 -28.60
C VAL A 42 -2.64 -22.43 -28.31
N SER A 43 -3.57 -21.88 -29.09
CA SER A 43 -4.06 -20.51 -28.85
C SER A 43 -4.68 -20.36 -27.45
N VAL A 44 -5.58 -21.25 -27.07
CA VAL A 44 -6.24 -21.24 -25.75
C VAL A 44 -5.22 -21.47 -24.64
N GLY A 45 -4.28 -22.40 -24.83
CA GLY A 45 -3.22 -22.64 -23.84
C GLY A 45 -2.32 -21.42 -23.61
N ASN A 46 -1.94 -20.72 -24.68
CA ASN A 46 -1.17 -19.49 -24.59
C ASN A 46 -1.96 -18.37 -23.89
N GLU A 47 -3.26 -18.26 -24.15
CA GLU A 47 -4.12 -17.30 -23.45
C GLU A 47 -4.20 -17.59 -21.96
N CYS A 48 -4.42 -18.85 -21.55
CA CYS A 48 -4.39 -19.25 -20.15
C CYS A 48 -3.05 -18.91 -19.49
N LEU A 49 -1.93 -19.23 -20.16
CA LEU A 49 -0.59 -18.91 -19.63
C LEU A 49 -0.37 -17.41 -19.48
N ALA A 50 -0.79 -16.60 -20.45
CA ALA A 50 -0.67 -15.15 -20.38
C ALA A 50 -1.51 -14.57 -19.22
N ARG A 51 -2.74 -15.06 -19.02
CA ARG A 51 -3.60 -14.66 -17.89
C ARG A 51 -2.98 -15.03 -16.54
N ASN A 52 -2.53 -16.27 -16.41
CA ASN A 52 -1.85 -16.73 -15.19
C ASN A 52 -0.63 -15.87 -14.88
N TYR A 53 0.21 -15.62 -15.91
CA TYR A 53 1.41 -14.79 -15.77
C TYR A 53 1.09 -13.36 -15.31
N ALA A 54 0.10 -12.69 -15.93
CA ALA A 54 -0.30 -11.33 -15.57
C ALA A 54 -0.78 -11.24 -14.12
N ILE A 55 -1.62 -12.19 -13.68
CA ILE A 55 -2.10 -12.25 -12.30
C ILE A 55 -0.94 -12.52 -11.32
N CYS A 56 -0.08 -13.50 -11.63
CA CYS A 56 1.06 -13.86 -10.79
C CYS A 56 2.03 -12.67 -10.61
N GLN A 57 2.36 -11.98 -11.70
CA GLN A 57 3.20 -10.78 -11.67
C GLN A 57 2.58 -9.65 -10.84
N PHE A 58 1.28 -9.43 -11.01
CA PHE A 58 0.56 -8.43 -10.21
C PHE A 58 0.60 -8.76 -8.72
N LEU A 59 0.33 -10.01 -8.35
CA LEU A 59 0.37 -10.45 -6.94
C LEU A 59 1.77 -10.29 -6.33
N GLN A 60 2.82 -10.68 -7.07
CA GLN A 60 4.20 -10.48 -6.63
C GLN A 60 4.54 -9.00 -6.50
N TYR A 61 4.09 -8.18 -7.44
CA TYR A 61 4.31 -6.74 -7.40
C TYR A 61 3.73 -6.08 -6.15
N ILE A 62 2.56 -6.52 -5.70
CA ILE A 62 1.92 -6.02 -4.46
C ILE A 62 2.44 -6.69 -3.19
N GLY A 63 3.51 -7.51 -3.27
CA GLY A 63 4.21 -8.08 -2.12
C GLY A 63 3.77 -9.49 -1.70
N VAL A 64 2.97 -10.20 -2.52
CA VAL A 64 2.65 -11.62 -2.26
C VAL A 64 3.87 -12.47 -2.59
N SER A 65 4.20 -13.44 -1.73
CA SER A 65 5.31 -14.37 -1.97
C SER A 65 5.12 -15.16 -3.27
N VAL A 66 6.22 -15.52 -3.93
CA VAL A 66 6.21 -16.23 -5.22
C VAL A 66 5.33 -17.48 -5.17
N ASP A 67 5.53 -18.34 -4.17
CA ASP A 67 4.79 -19.60 -4.03
C ASP A 67 3.28 -19.38 -3.87
N THR A 68 2.89 -18.37 -3.10
CA THR A 68 1.47 -18.01 -2.91
C THR A 68 0.89 -17.39 -4.17
N ALA A 69 1.63 -16.49 -4.82
CA ALA A 69 1.21 -15.83 -6.05
C ALA A 69 0.96 -16.84 -7.19
N GLU A 70 1.82 -17.85 -7.36
CA GLU A 70 1.64 -18.92 -8.33
C GLU A 70 0.38 -19.75 -8.06
N GLN A 71 0.15 -20.14 -6.79
CA GLN A 71 -1.03 -20.89 -6.42
C GLN A 71 -2.33 -20.12 -6.62
N ASP A 72 -2.34 -18.86 -6.21
CA ASP A 72 -3.51 -18.01 -6.31
C ASP A 72 -3.79 -17.57 -7.75
N ALA A 73 -2.77 -17.29 -8.55
CA ALA A 73 -2.92 -17.02 -9.98
C ALA A 73 -3.58 -18.19 -10.70
N CYS A 74 -3.14 -19.42 -10.44
CA CYS A 74 -3.72 -20.62 -11.03
C CYS A 74 -5.21 -20.82 -10.69
N ARG A 75 -5.64 -20.37 -9.51
CA ARG A 75 -7.06 -20.41 -9.11
C ARG A 75 -7.86 -19.25 -9.69
N ALA A 76 -7.25 -18.06 -9.73
CA ALA A 76 -7.91 -16.82 -10.09
C ALA A 76 -8.06 -16.64 -11.62
N GLU A 77 -7.19 -17.24 -12.45
CA GLU A 77 -7.22 -17.10 -13.91
C GLU A 77 -8.56 -17.50 -14.55
N HIS A 78 -9.30 -18.39 -13.90
CA HIS A 78 -10.61 -18.85 -14.38
C HIS A 78 -11.79 -18.00 -13.87
N VAL A 79 -11.56 -17.13 -12.89
CA VAL A 79 -12.61 -16.35 -12.19
C VAL A 79 -12.59 -14.89 -12.62
N PHE A 80 -11.42 -14.31 -12.82
CA PHE A 80 -11.31 -12.91 -13.24
C PHE A 80 -11.78 -12.71 -14.68
N THR A 81 -12.39 -11.55 -14.93
CA THR A 81 -12.74 -11.14 -16.29
C THR A 81 -11.48 -10.72 -17.08
N ASP A 82 -11.58 -10.70 -18.41
CA ASP A 82 -10.48 -10.24 -19.27
C ASP A 82 -10.11 -8.78 -18.99
N GLU A 83 -11.10 -7.95 -18.67
CA GLU A 83 -10.88 -6.56 -18.28
C GLU A 83 -9.99 -6.45 -17.04
N THR A 84 -10.27 -7.24 -16.00
CA THR A 84 -9.49 -7.27 -14.76
C THR A 84 -8.06 -7.73 -15.01
N VAL A 85 -7.87 -8.83 -15.76
CA VAL A 85 -6.52 -9.34 -16.06
C VAL A 85 -5.72 -8.34 -16.90
N LYS A 86 -6.37 -7.71 -17.88
CA LYS A 86 -5.74 -6.66 -18.70
C LYS A 86 -5.34 -5.44 -17.86
N ALA A 87 -6.16 -5.04 -16.90
CA ALA A 87 -5.85 -3.94 -16.00
C ALA A 87 -4.62 -4.27 -15.12
N MET A 88 -4.53 -5.51 -14.61
CA MET A 88 -3.36 -6.00 -13.87
C MET A 88 -2.09 -5.98 -14.73
N ASP A 89 -2.18 -6.47 -15.96
CA ASP A 89 -1.05 -6.51 -16.90
C ASP A 89 -0.57 -5.09 -17.26
N VAL A 90 -1.49 -4.20 -17.58
CA VAL A 90 -1.17 -2.78 -17.83
C VAL A 90 -0.52 -2.13 -16.62
N PHE A 91 -1.02 -2.38 -15.41
CA PHE A 91 -0.47 -1.83 -14.19
C PHE A 91 0.98 -2.27 -13.96
N VAL A 92 1.27 -3.57 -14.11
CA VAL A 92 2.62 -4.13 -13.91
C VAL A 92 3.61 -3.66 -14.97
N ASN A 93 3.14 -3.50 -16.24
CA ASN A 93 3.98 -3.13 -17.38
C ASN A 93 3.97 -1.63 -17.67
N SER A 94 3.20 -0.81 -16.93
CA SER A 94 3.25 0.64 -17.09
C SER A 94 4.57 1.19 -16.55
N ASP A 95 5.07 2.26 -17.19
CA ASP A 95 6.22 3.03 -16.68
C ASP A 95 5.90 3.77 -15.37
N ILE A 96 4.64 3.78 -14.96
CA ILE A 96 4.18 4.28 -13.66
C ILE A 96 4.45 3.19 -12.61
N LYS A 97 5.72 2.98 -12.32
CA LYS A 97 6.18 2.05 -11.27
C LYS A 97 6.13 2.66 -9.87
N GLU A 98 5.22 3.54 -9.62
CA GLU A 98 5.00 4.09 -8.29
C GLU A 98 3.84 3.35 -7.62
N TYR A 99 4.10 2.10 -7.23
CA TYR A 99 3.24 1.45 -6.25
C TYR A 99 3.49 2.12 -4.91
N GLU A 100 2.47 2.79 -4.42
CA GLU A 100 2.44 3.37 -3.09
C GLU A 100 1.58 2.49 -2.20
N ARG A 101 2.13 2.04 -1.09
CA ARG A 101 1.35 1.37 -0.06
C ARG A 101 1.36 2.20 1.22
N VAL A 102 0.23 2.23 1.90
CA VAL A 102 0.11 2.91 3.19
C VAL A 102 0.44 1.94 4.31
N ILE A 103 1.38 2.33 5.17
CA ILE A 103 1.69 1.64 6.43
C ILE A 103 1.08 2.44 7.57
N ARG A 104 0.47 1.73 8.53
CA ARG A 104 -0.14 2.30 9.73
C ARG A 104 0.42 1.65 10.98
N LYS A 105 0.37 2.38 12.10
CA LYS A 105 0.80 1.89 13.41
C LYS A 105 2.26 1.39 13.42
N SER A 106 3.13 2.08 12.67
CA SER A 106 4.57 1.82 12.65
C SER A 106 5.28 2.80 13.57
N ASP A 107 6.08 2.29 14.50
CA ASP A 107 6.96 3.10 15.34
C ASP A 107 8.33 3.36 14.71
N LEU A 108 8.51 2.94 13.45
CA LEU A 108 9.69 3.11 12.60
C LEU A 108 10.98 2.46 13.11
N LYS A 109 10.95 1.66 14.17
CA LYS A 109 12.15 1.00 14.72
C LYS A 109 12.73 -0.09 13.80
N ASP A 110 11.91 -0.63 12.91
CA ASP A 110 12.34 -1.57 11.87
C ASP A 110 13.09 -0.88 10.72
N ARG A 111 13.04 0.47 10.65
CA ARG A 111 13.60 1.27 9.55
C ARG A 111 14.73 2.18 9.98
N TYR A 112 14.71 2.66 11.22
CA TYR A 112 15.70 3.60 11.77
C TYR A 112 16.34 3.02 13.02
N ALA A 113 17.66 3.12 13.11
CA ALA A 113 18.40 2.82 14.33
C ALA A 113 18.03 3.81 15.44
N PRO A 114 18.23 3.46 16.73
CA PRO A 114 18.06 4.41 17.81
C PRO A 114 18.89 5.69 17.60
N GLY A 115 18.22 6.85 17.70
CA GLY A 115 18.84 8.15 17.41
C GLY A 115 17.84 9.25 17.11
N LYS A 116 18.36 10.39 16.62
CA LYS A 116 17.54 11.53 16.19
C LYS A 116 17.76 11.80 14.71
N TYR A 117 16.69 12.06 14.03
CA TYR A 117 16.65 12.32 12.59
C TYR A 117 15.79 13.58 12.34
N GLU A 118 16.27 14.44 11.45
CA GLU A 118 15.57 15.67 11.09
C GLU A 118 14.94 15.52 9.72
N PHE A 119 13.67 15.92 9.60
CA PHE A 119 12.90 15.92 8.37
C PHE A 119 12.22 17.27 8.18
N MET A 120 11.77 17.53 6.97
CA MET A 120 10.91 18.67 6.68
C MET A 120 9.44 18.31 6.88
N MET A 121 8.67 19.25 7.41
CA MET A 121 7.23 19.11 7.54
C MET A 121 6.49 20.26 6.89
N GLN A 122 5.27 19.97 6.47
CA GLN A 122 4.37 20.94 5.88
C GLN A 122 2.97 20.75 6.48
N ILE A 123 2.26 21.85 6.72
CA ILE A 123 0.90 21.81 7.24
C ILE A 123 -0.02 22.45 6.21
N TYR A 124 -0.92 21.65 5.66
CA TYR A 124 -1.84 22.04 4.60
C TYR A 124 -3.25 22.25 5.11
N SER A 125 -3.93 23.24 4.53
CA SER A 125 -5.36 23.42 4.69
C SER A 125 -6.13 22.24 4.07
N MET A 126 -7.23 21.84 4.71
CA MET A 126 -8.13 20.79 4.25
C MET A 126 -9.08 21.25 3.12
N ASP A 127 -8.91 22.45 2.60
CA ASP A 127 -9.68 22.91 1.45
C ASP A 127 -9.38 22.06 0.20
N ARG A 128 -10.36 22.01 -0.73
CA ARG A 128 -10.23 21.23 -1.98
C ARG A 128 -9.61 22.04 -3.13
N ILE A 129 -8.94 23.16 -2.81
CA ILE A 129 -8.35 24.03 -3.81
C ILE A 129 -7.03 23.44 -4.31
N ARG A 130 -6.76 23.57 -5.60
CA ARG A 130 -5.49 23.17 -6.21
C ARG A 130 -4.82 24.41 -6.83
N PRO A 131 -3.50 24.62 -6.67
CA PRO A 131 -2.59 23.82 -5.82
C PRO A 131 -2.96 23.92 -4.35
N ARG A 132 -2.54 22.92 -3.54
CA ARG A 132 -2.76 22.90 -2.07
C ARG A 132 -2.15 24.16 -1.45
N ARG A 133 -2.80 24.64 -0.40
CA ARG A 133 -2.36 25.84 0.32
C ARG A 133 -1.85 25.43 1.70
N PHE A 134 -0.79 26.08 2.12
CA PHE A 134 -0.38 26.01 3.51
C PHE A 134 -1.48 26.53 4.42
N SER A 135 -1.69 25.84 5.51
CA SER A 135 -2.52 26.35 6.59
C SER A 135 -1.80 27.49 7.31
N LYS A 136 -2.57 28.36 7.99
CA LYS A 136 -1.98 29.40 8.85
C LYS A 136 -1.14 28.81 9.99
N GLU A 137 -1.47 27.62 10.44
CA GLU A 137 -0.76 26.87 11.47
C GLU A 137 0.66 26.46 11.02
N HIS A 138 0.91 26.33 9.71
CA HIS A 138 2.24 26.05 9.16
C HIS A 138 3.30 27.07 9.64
N PHE A 139 2.92 28.34 9.69
CA PHE A 139 3.83 29.42 10.05
C PHE A 139 4.11 29.54 11.56
N TRP A 140 3.49 28.71 12.36
CA TRP A 140 3.75 28.65 13.81
C TRP A 140 4.93 27.74 14.16
N TYR A 141 5.40 26.97 13.18
CA TYR A 141 6.51 26.05 13.31
C TYR A 141 7.65 26.42 12.37
N THR A 142 8.86 25.91 12.64
CA THR A 142 10.04 26.18 11.80
C THR A 142 9.98 25.52 10.43
N GLY A 143 9.10 24.52 10.24
CA GLY A 143 9.08 23.65 9.07
C GLY A 143 9.95 22.41 9.24
N ASP A 144 10.71 22.32 10.32
CA ASP A 144 11.50 21.12 10.68
C ASP A 144 10.77 20.29 11.74
N ILE A 145 10.95 18.98 11.68
CA ILE A 145 10.42 18.02 12.63
C ILE A 145 11.49 16.99 12.97
N THR A 146 11.65 16.67 14.24
CA THR A 146 12.65 15.72 14.71
C THR A 146 12.00 14.41 15.08
N LEU A 147 12.41 13.30 14.42
CA LEU A 147 12.09 11.94 14.84
C LEU A 147 13.13 11.48 15.87
N GLU A 148 12.70 11.09 17.04
CA GLU A 148 13.50 10.43 18.05
C GLU A 148 13.10 8.95 18.13
N ILE A 149 14.04 8.05 17.82
CA ILE A 149 13.89 6.60 17.95
C ILE A 149 14.56 6.17 19.24
N ALA A 150 13.74 5.73 20.21
CA ALA A 150 14.17 5.25 21.53
C ALA A 150 13.28 4.07 21.99
N GLU A 151 13.01 3.92 23.28
CA GLU A 151 12.04 2.95 23.80
C GLU A 151 10.64 3.19 23.22
N GLU A 152 10.26 4.45 23.11
CA GLU A 152 9.13 4.93 22.32
C GLU A 152 9.64 5.89 21.24
N SER A 153 8.99 5.92 20.08
CA SER A 153 9.39 6.75 18.95
C SER A 153 8.43 7.92 18.79
N TRP A 154 8.99 9.13 18.67
CA TRP A 154 8.24 10.37 18.67
C TRP A 154 8.69 11.31 17.57
N PHE A 155 7.76 12.01 16.97
CA PHE A 155 8.03 13.21 16.20
C PHE A 155 7.83 14.45 17.07
N GLU A 156 8.84 15.31 17.16
CA GLU A 156 8.78 16.57 17.89
C GLU A 156 8.74 17.74 16.90
N LEU A 157 7.64 18.52 16.93
CA LEU A 157 7.47 19.74 16.15
C LEU A 157 8.22 20.89 16.84
N GLN A 158 8.88 21.75 16.08
CA GLN A 158 9.63 22.88 16.62
C GLN A 158 8.88 24.18 16.36
N TYR A 159 8.57 24.94 17.43
CA TYR A 159 7.97 26.27 17.30
C TYR A 159 8.92 27.26 16.65
N ALA A 160 8.38 28.12 15.78
CA ALA A 160 9.06 29.35 15.38
C ALA A 160 9.14 30.33 16.58
N GLU A 161 10.24 31.06 16.70
CA GLU A 161 10.54 31.91 17.87
C GLU A 161 9.38 32.86 18.29
N GLU A 162 8.70 33.45 17.29
CA GLU A 162 7.57 34.36 17.56
C GLU A 162 6.28 33.67 17.97
N SER A 163 6.13 32.39 17.63
CA SER A 163 4.91 31.60 17.82
C SER A 163 4.82 30.96 19.20
N GLU A 164 5.91 30.88 19.94
CA GLU A 164 5.94 30.29 21.28
C GLU A 164 4.98 31.02 22.28
N LYS A 165 4.66 32.28 21.99
CA LYS A 165 3.75 33.11 22.80
C LYS A 165 2.26 32.75 22.61
N PHE A 166 1.92 32.08 21.53
CA PHE A 166 0.53 31.75 21.15
C PHE A 166 0.26 30.26 21.26
N ARG A 167 0.81 29.63 22.28
CA ARG A 167 0.69 28.18 22.50
C ARG A 167 -0.77 27.77 22.63
N LYS A 168 -1.21 26.95 21.67
CA LYS A 168 -2.50 26.26 21.66
C LYS A 168 -2.29 24.79 21.96
N LYS A 169 -3.33 24.09 22.32
CA LYS A 169 -3.29 22.64 22.41
C LYS A 169 -3.27 22.04 21.03
N LEU A 170 -2.28 21.20 20.75
CA LEU A 170 -2.21 20.41 19.53
C LEU A 170 -2.91 19.08 19.73
N TRP A 171 -3.83 18.78 18.85
CA TRP A 171 -4.52 17.51 18.77
C TRP A 171 -4.15 16.81 17.47
N TYR A 172 -4.19 15.49 17.48
CA TYR A 172 -3.90 14.68 16.30
C TYR A 172 -4.83 13.49 16.17
N LYS A 173 -5.05 13.03 14.95
CA LYS A 173 -5.69 11.75 14.62
C LYS A 173 -5.25 11.24 13.25
N SER A 174 -5.43 9.91 13.00
CA SER A 174 -5.21 9.32 11.69
C SER A 174 -6.10 9.95 10.62
N VAL A 175 -5.57 10.10 9.40
CA VAL A 175 -6.29 10.65 8.23
C VAL A 175 -7.55 9.86 7.91
N GLU A 176 -7.51 8.53 8.09
CA GLU A 176 -8.66 7.66 7.78
C GLU A 176 -9.66 7.50 8.94
N SER A 177 -9.36 8.04 10.13
CA SER A 177 -10.29 7.89 11.25
C SER A 177 -11.58 8.66 10.97
N ALA A 178 -12.68 7.92 10.83
CA ALA A 178 -14.03 8.46 10.69
C ALA A 178 -14.63 8.90 12.03
N THR A 179 -13.98 8.57 13.15
CA THR A 179 -14.45 8.88 14.49
C THR A 179 -13.80 10.14 15.03
N ASP A 180 -14.41 10.76 16.04
CA ASP A 180 -13.88 11.94 16.71
C ASP A 180 -12.89 11.56 17.84
N ASP A 181 -11.98 10.63 17.56
CA ASP A 181 -10.97 10.10 18.47
C ASP A 181 -9.68 10.94 18.47
N TRP A 182 -9.82 12.24 18.56
CA TRP A 182 -8.72 13.17 18.74
C TRP A 182 -7.94 12.87 20.03
N LYS A 183 -6.62 12.85 19.90
CA LYS A 183 -5.67 12.71 21.01
C LYS A 183 -4.90 14.01 21.17
N GLU A 184 -4.67 14.43 22.40
CA GLU A 184 -3.82 15.59 22.69
C GLU A 184 -2.36 15.19 22.54
N ALA A 185 -1.56 16.01 21.84
CA ALA A 185 -0.13 15.83 21.71
C ALA A 185 0.59 16.11 23.04
N GLU A 186 1.67 15.41 23.28
CA GLU A 186 2.46 15.63 24.49
C GLU A 186 3.38 16.85 24.32
N ARG A 187 3.74 17.47 25.42
CA ARG A 187 4.66 18.59 25.41
C ARG A 187 6.10 18.10 25.41
N GLY A 188 6.85 18.45 24.36
CA GLY A 188 8.26 18.21 24.23
C GLY A 188 9.13 19.37 24.74
N LYS A 189 10.41 19.35 24.37
CA LYS A 189 11.40 20.39 24.72
C LYS A 189 11.31 21.60 23.78
N MET A 190 11.10 21.35 22.50
CA MET A 190 11.09 22.40 21.45
C MET A 190 9.68 22.71 20.97
N GLY A 191 8.72 21.83 21.21
CA GLY A 191 7.34 21.97 20.79
C GLY A 191 6.50 20.81 21.27
N GLU A 192 5.54 20.37 20.47
CA GLU A 192 4.71 19.22 20.78
C GLU A 192 5.33 17.93 20.22
N ARG A 193 5.01 16.82 20.89
CA ARG A 193 5.43 15.48 20.51
C ARG A 193 4.22 14.64 20.12
N ILE A 194 4.33 13.96 18.99
CA ILE A 194 3.32 13.05 18.47
C ILE A 194 3.97 11.68 18.29
N PRO A 195 3.34 10.57 18.78
CA PRO A 195 3.89 9.23 18.58
C PRO A 195 4.07 8.91 17.10
N ALA A 196 5.19 8.28 16.72
CA ALA A 196 5.45 7.91 15.34
C ALA A 196 4.39 6.93 14.78
N ASP A 197 3.83 6.06 15.61
CA ASP A 197 2.79 5.10 15.23
C ASP A 197 1.41 5.73 14.97
N ALA A 198 1.25 7.04 15.26
CA ALA A 198 0.03 7.78 14.93
C ALA A 198 -0.05 8.18 13.46
N PHE A 199 1.08 8.23 12.76
CA PHE A 199 1.16 8.62 11.35
C PHE A 199 0.77 7.49 10.41
N GLU A 200 0.26 7.87 9.25
CA GLU A 200 0.15 7.02 8.08
C GLU A 200 1.34 7.30 7.16
N TYR A 201 2.06 6.27 6.78
CA TYR A 201 3.26 6.40 5.97
C TYR A 201 3.04 5.86 4.57
N ILE A 202 3.51 6.58 3.57
CA ILE A 202 3.55 6.13 2.18
C ILE A 202 4.91 5.49 1.91
N VAL A 203 4.87 4.25 1.44
CA VAL A 203 6.04 3.47 1.02
C VAL A 203 5.95 3.21 -0.46
N LYS A 204 7.00 3.59 -1.19
CA LYS A 204 7.14 3.32 -2.63
C LYS A 204 7.75 1.94 -2.89
N ALA A 205 7.68 1.52 -4.15
CA ALA A 205 8.34 0.31 -4.62
C ALA A 205 9.84 0.33 -4.21
N GLY A 206 10.30 -0.78 -3.65
CA GLY A 206 11.66 -0.87 -3.08
C GLY A 206 11.74 -0.56 -1.58
N GLU A 207 10.56 -0.48 -0.91
CA GLU A 207 10.44 -0.28 0.55
C GLU A 207 10.95 1.08 1.05
N SER A 208 11.14 2.07 0.15
CA SER A 208 11.51 3.42 0.55
C SER A 208 10.33 4.14 1.17
N LEU A 209 10.49 4.59 2.40
CA LEU A 209 9.55 5.48 3.06
C LEU A 209 9.70 6.88 2.46
N VAL A 210 8.63 7.53 2.04
CA VAL A 210 8.72 8.82 1.35
C VAL A 210 7.90 9.93 2.01
N GLU A 211 6.83 9.57 2.70
CA GLU A 211 5.93 10.54 3.32
C GLU A 211 5.30 9.96 4.58
N GLY A 212 5.11 10.80 5.58
CA GLY A 212 4.25 10.53 6.73
C GLY A 212 3.14 11.56 6.79
N SER A 213 1.90 11.18 7.05
CA SER A 213 0.78 12.11 7.13
C SER A 213 -0.14 11.85 8.32
N LEU A 214 -0.77 12.93 8.79
CA LEU A 214 -1.60 12.96 9.98
C LEU A 214 -2.57 14.14 9.93
N LEU A 215 -3.75 14.02 10.52
CA LEU A 215 -4.60 15.17 10.79
C LEU A 215 -4.24 15.80 12.13
N ILE A 216 -4.11 17.11 12.13
CA ILE A 216 -3.88 17.91 13.33
C ILE A 216 -4.95 19.00 13.48
N ALA A 217 -5.16 19.45 14.69
CA ALA A 217 -5.95 20.65 14.99
C ALA A 217 -5.34 21.39 16.20
N LEU A 218 -5.44 22.72 16.19
CA LEU A 218 -4.96 23.57 17.27
C LEU A 218 -6.14 24.32 17.90
N THR A 219 -6.35 24.11 19.20
CA THR A 219 -7.46 24.71 19.94
C THR A 219 -6.99 25.53 21.14
N GLU A 220 -7.83 26.42 21.62
CA GLU A 220 -7.66 27.02 22.94
C GLU A 220 -7.83 25.97 24.06
N GLU A 221 -7.45 26.32 25.27
CA GLU A 221 -7.24 25.35 26.38
C GLU A 221 -8.49 24.50 26.70
N ASP A 222 -9.68 25.09 26.56
CA ASP A 222 -10.96 24.45 26.92
C ASP A 222 -11.77 23.95 25.71
N GLU A 223 -11.22 24.08 24.48
CA GLU A 223 -11.88 23.68 23.25
C GLU A 223 -11.45 22.28 22.79
N LYS A 224 -12.41 21.53 22.24
CA LYS A 224 -12.11 20.28 21.53
C LYS A 224 -12.06 20.55 20.03
N PRO A 225 -11.16 19.84 19.31
CA PRO A 225 -11.09 19.98 17.86
C PRO A 225 -12.33 19.40 17.18
N ASP A 226 -12.65 19.96 16.03
CA ASP A 226 -13.59 19.39 15.08
C ASP A 226 -12.90 19.15 13.73
N PHE A 227 -13.57 18.43 12.85
CA PHE A 227 -13.03 18.12 11.52
C PHE A 227 -12.79 19.40 10.68
N TRP A 228 -13.62 20.42 10.84
CA TRP A 228 -13.55 21.63 10.03
C TRP A 228 -12.39 22.56 10.42
N SER A 229 -11.92 22.43 11.66
CA SER A 229 -10.75 23.14 12.17
C SER A 229 -9.44 22.38 11.94
N SER A 230 -9.48 21.21 11.30
CA SER A 230 -8.31 20.37 11.08
C SER A 230 -7.46 20.80 9.89
N CYS A 231 -6.17 20.47 9.97
CA CYS A 231 -5.16 20.62 8.95
C CYS A 231 -4.50 19.27 8.70
N GLN A 232 -3.85 19.09 7.56
CA GLN A 232 -3.05 17.91 7.28
C GLN A 232 -1.57 18.24 7.48
N LEU A 233 -0.96 17.60 8.46
CA LEU A 233 0.49 17.57 8.65
C LEU A 233 1.08 16.50 7.73
N GLU A 234 2.07 16.87 6.93
CA GLU A 234 2.86 15.97 6.09
C GLU A 234 4.34 16.11 6.44
N ILE A 235 5.04 14.99 6.44
CA ILE A 235 6.47 14.90 6.67
C ILE A 235 7.10 14.32 5.42
N GLU A 236 8.09 15.00 4.86
CA GLU A 236 8.92 14.47 3.77
C GLU A 236 10.04 13.60 4.36
N ILE A 237 10.09 12.33 3.96
CA ILE A 237 11.04 11.34 4.49
C ILE A 237 11.96 10.91 3.34
N TRP A 238 13.30 11.00 3.57
CA TRP A 238 14.34 10.67 2.56
C TRP A 238 15.06 9.36 2.91
#